data_653813cdde3dce5232653fd17a1a5dad
#
_entry.id   653813cdde3dce5232653fd17a1a5dad
#
_cell.length_a   1.000
_cell.length_b   1.000
_cell.length_c   1.000
_cell.angle_alpha   90.00
_cell.angle_beta   90.00
_cell.angle_gamma   90.00
#
_symmetry.space_group_name_H-M   'P 1'
#
loop_
_entity.id
_entity.type
_entity.pdbx_description
1 polymer ?
#
loop_
_entity_poly.entity_id
_entity_poly.type
_entity_poly.pdbx_seq_one_letter_code
_entity_poly.pdbx_strand_id
1 'polypeptide(L)'
;SSAASDVYKRQLIALIVGYFTYGKFVERVFGVDPSRVTPAFTKQDGVDYIPLPTWKIFMIQFLNIAGLGPIFGAIMGAKFGVASFLWIVLGSIFAGATHDFLSGMLSLRHDGESLPELIGRYLGNNFKQFMRGFTVILMILVGAVFVAGPAGLLAKLTPEYLDATFWIIVVFIYYILATLLPVDKIIGKIYPLFAIALLFMAVGILVMLFINQPPLPEITDGLSNTHPGGLPIFPIMFVSIACGAISGFHATQSPLMARCMKSEKYARPVSVSYTHLRAHETPEHL
;
A
#
# COMPACT_ATOMS: atom_id res chain seq x y z
N SER A 1 12.27 -2.11 -28.84
CA SER A 1 13.08 -2.22 -27.60
C SER A 1 13.29 -0.91 -26.86
N SER A 2 13.15 0.26 -27.50
CA SER A 2 13.23 1.56 -26.80
C SER A 2 11.93 1.93 -26.09
N ALA A 3 10.80 1.52 -26.60
CA ALA A 3 9.47 1.93 -26.18
C ALA A 3 9.07 1.41 -24.79
N ALA A 4 9.33 0.16 -24.47
CA ALA A 4 9.04 -0.39 -23.14
C ALA A 4 9.80 0.36 -22.04
N SER A 5 11.08 0.63 -22.28
CA SER A 5 11.93 1.47 -21.43
C SER A 5 11.35 2.89 -21.25
N ASP A 6 10.68 3.42 -22.27
CA ASP A 6 10.17 4.78 -22.24
C ASP A 6 8.85 4.91 -21.44
N VAL A 7 7.99 3.90 -21.44
CA VAL A 7 6.78 3.90 -20.59
C VAL A 7 7.15 3.94 -19.11
N TYR A 8 8.07 3.07 -18.66
CA TYR A 8 8.54 3.06 -17.27
C TYR A 8 9.26 4.33 -16.87
N LYS A 9 10.11 4.86 -17.74
CA LYS A 9 10.79 6.15 -17.48
C LYS A 9 9.77 7.27 -17.28
N ARG A 10 8.77 7.35 -18.16
CA ARG A 10 7.71 8.37 -18.07
C ARG A 10 6.89 8.21 -16.81
N GLN A 11 6.55 6.97 -16.44
CA GLN A 11 5.85 6.67 -15.18
C GLN A 11 6.66 7.09 -13.95
N LEU A 12 7.92 6.69 -13.89
CA LEU A 12 8.83 7.06 -12.80
C LEU A 12 8.95 8.58 -12.69
N ILE A 13 9.19 9.25 -13.81
CA ILE A 13 9.27 10.71 -13.88
C ILE A 13 7.95 11.34 -13.39
N ALA A 14 6.80 10.84 -13.86
CA ALA A 14 5.50 11.37 -13.47
C ALA A 14 5.25 11.22 -11.96
N LEU A 15 5.61 10.09 -11.35
CA LEU A 15 5.49 9.86 -9.91
C LEU A 15 6.43 10.77 -9.11
N ILE A 16 7.69 10.93 -9.56
CA ILE A 16 8.64 11.85 -8.93
C ILE A 16 8.15 13.30 -9.02
N VAL A 17 7.72 13.73 -10.20
CA VAL A 17 7.14 15.06 -10.41
C VAL A 17 5.89 15.24 -9.55
N GLY A 18 4.99 14.25 -9.52
CA GLY A 18 3.80 14.26 -8.67
C GLY A 18 4.12 14.44 -7.20
N TYR A 19 5.15 13.76 -6.70
CA TYR A 19 5.61 13.91 -5.31
C TYR A 19 6.08 15.34 -4.99
N PHE A 20 6.87 15.93 -5.88
CA PHE A 20 7.44 17.27 -5.66
C PHE A 20 6.48 18.42 -5.99
N THR A 21 5.48 18.20 -6.81
CA THR A 21 4.48 19.21 -7.21
C THR A 21 3.19 19.04 -6.42
N TYR A 22 2.41 18.01 -6.74
CA TYR A 22 1.11 17.76 -6.16
C TYR A 22 1.20 17.39 -4.67
N GLY A 23 2.18 16.57 -4.27
CA GLY A 23 2.43 16.27 -2.87
C GLY A 23 2.74 17.52 -2.03
N LYS A 24 3.52 18.47 -2.56
CA LYS A 24 3.74 19.78 -1.90
C LYS A 24 2.48 20.65 -1.88
N PHE A 25 1.67 20.59 -2.92
CA PHE A 25 0.40 21.31 -2.97
C PHE A 25 -0.53 20.81 -1.87
N VAL A 26 -0.72 19.50 -1.74
CA VAL A 26 -1.52 18.90 -0.68
C VAL A 26 -0.99 19.27 0.71
N GLU A 27 0.32 19.15 0.93
CA GLU A 27 0.99 19.56 2.18
C GLU A 27 0.71 21.02 2.54
N ARG A 28 0.75 21.92 1.55
CA ARG A 28 0.45 23.35 1.73
C ARG A 28 -1.03 23.61 2.04
N VAL A 29 -1.93 22.95 1.33
CA VAL A 29 -3.38 23.06 1.56
C VAL A 29 -3.77 22.64 2.98
N PHE A 30 -3.16 21.56 3.49
CA PHE A 30 -3.38 21.09 4.85
C PHE A 30 -2.70 21.93 5.92
N GLY A 31 -1.75 22.78 5.56
CA GLY A 31 -1.07 23.68 6.48
C GLY A 31 -0.30 22.89 7.54
N VAL A 32 0.73 22.15 7.13
CA VAL A 32 1.61 21.40 8.04
C VAL A 32 2.30 22.36 9.00
N ASP A 33 2.20 22.08 10.30
CA ASP A 33 2.80 22.87 11.37
C ASP A 33 3.86 22.05 12.12
N PRO A 34 5.15 22.28 11.84
CA PRO A 34 6.25 21.58 12.50
C PRO A 34 6.38 21.85 14.00
N SER A 35 5.77 22.92 14.51
CA SER A 35 5.83 23.29 15.93
C SER A 35 4.84 22.51 16.79
N ARG A 36 3.85 21.88 16.16
CA ARG A 36 2.83 21.10 16.88
C ARG A 36 3.43 19.83 17.46
N VAL A 37 3.23 19.64 18.77
CA VAL A 37 3.63 18.40 19.46
C VAL A 37 2.71 17.26 19.02
N THR A 38 3.32 16.16 18.61
CA THR A 38 2.57 15.00 18.08
C THR A 38 2.16 14.02 19.18
N PRO A 39 1.14 13.18 18.94
CA PRO A 39 0.71 12.14 19.90
C PRO A 39 1.82 11.19 20.33
N ALA A 40 2.83 11.00 19.50
CA ALA A 40 4.02 10.21 19.85
C ALA A 40 4.69 10.66 21.15
N PHE A 41 4.58 11.97 21.48
CA PHE A 41 5.15 12.56 22.72
C PHE A 41 4.08 12.83 23.77
N THR A 42 2.88 13.29 23.37
CA THR A 42 1.83 13.66 24.34
C THR A 42 1.12 12.46 24.95
N LYS A 43 1.10 11.33 24.24
CA LYS A 43 0.42 10.09 24.66
C LYS A 43 1.38 8.88 24.69
N GLN A 44 2.67 9.13 24.86
CA GLN A 44 3.68 8.07 24.86
C GLN A 44 3.34 6.99 25.89
N ASP A 45 3.09 5.78 25.43
CA ASP A 45 2.74 4.59 26.24
C ASP A 45 3.78 3.45 26.13
N GLY A 46 4.73 3.58 25.21
CA GLY A 46 5.74 2.56 24.95
C GLY A 46 5.26 1.37 24.12
N VAL A 47 4.01 1.37 23.66
CA VAL A 47 3.39 0.30 22.87
C VAL A 47 2.90 0.85 21.54
N ASP A 48 1.87 1.68 21.54
CA ASP A 48 1.23 2.24 20.33
C ASP A 48 1.78 3.64 19.99
N TYR A 49 2.12 4.41 20.98
CA TYR A 49 2.61 5.80 20.86
C TYR A 49 4.09 5.86 21.19
N ILE A 50 4.91 5.54 20.20
CA ILE A 50 6.37 5.54 20.34
C ILE A 50 6.98 6.47 19.31
N PRO A 51 7.79 7.47 19.70
CA PRO A 51 8.45 8.36 18.76
C PRO A 51 9.52 7.63 17.95
N LEU A 52 9.17 7.10 16.79
CA LEU A 52 10.06 6.36 15.92
C LEU A 52 10.86 7.27 14.96
N PRO A 53 12.06 6.88 14.53
CA PRO A 53 12.75 7.52 13.42
C PRO A 53 11.95 7.42 12.13
N THR A 54 11.94 8.48 11.32
CA THR A 54 11.14 8.58 10.09
C THR A 54 11.38 7.39 9.13
N TRP A 55 12.62 6.96 8.97
CA TRP A 55 12.96 5.83 8.10
C TRP A 55 12.31 4.51 8.58
N LYS A 56 12.21 4.29 9.91
CA LYS A 56 11.53 3.11 10.45
C LYS A 56 10.03 3.13 10.15
N ILE A 57 9.40 4.30 10.33
CA ILE A 57 7.97 4.47 10.02
C ILE A 57 7.74 4.22 8.53
N PHE A 58 8.59 4.80 7.67
CA PHE A 58 8.54 4.56 6.23
C PHE A 58 8.65 3.06 5.89
N MET A 59 9.64 2.36 6.44
CA MET A 59 9.82 0.93 6.17
C MET A 59 8.66 0.07 6.67
N ILE A 60 8.09 0.39 7.84
CA ILE A 60 6.91 -0.31 8.37
C ILE A 60 5.70 -0.07 7.45
N GLN A 61 5.46 1.18 7.05
CA GLN A 61 4.39 1.51 6.11
C GLN A 61 4.57 0.78 4.78
N PHE A 62 5.76 0.84 4.22
CA PHE A 62 6.11 0.19 2.97
C PHE A 62 5.80 -1.31 3.01
N LEU A 63 6.28 -2.02 4.04
CA LEU A 63 6.02 -3.46 4.22
C LEU A 63 4.55 -3.79 4.43
N ASN A 64 3.87 -3.04 5.29
CA ASN A 64 2.46 -3.31 5.60
C ASN A 64 1.57 -3.12 4.38
N ILE A 65 1.95 -2.22 3.49
CA ILE A 65 1.17 -1.84 2.32
C ILE A 65 1.58 -2.66 1.09
N ALA A 66 2.86 -3.02 0.94
CA ALA A 66 3.37 -3.85 -0.14
C ALA A 66 2.98 -5.34 0.03
N GLY A 67 1.70 -5.59 0.28
CA GLY A 67 1.14 -6.94 0.44
C GLY A 67 0.66 -7.57 -0.87
N LEU A 68 -0.11 -8.65 -0.76
CA LEU A 68 -0.66 -9.38 -1.91
C LEU A 68 -1.53 -8.53 -2.85
N GLY A 69 -2.29 -7.57 -2.30
CA GLY A 69 -3.16 -6.69 -3.08
C GLY A 69 -2.42 -5.93 -4.19
N PRO A 70 -1.32 -5.24 -3.89
CA PRO A 70 -0.51 -4.53 -4.88
C PRO A 70 0.02 -5.42 -6.00
N ILE A 71 0.56 -6.57 -5.62
CA ILE A 71 1.12 -7.51 -6.59
C ILE A 71 0.02 -8.04 -7.52
N PHE A 72 -1.03 -8.62 -6.95
CA PHE A 72 -2.12 -9.19 -7.75
C PHE A 72 -2.97 -8.13 -8.44
N GLY A 73 -3.19 -6.97 -7.82
CA GLY A 73 -3.95 -5.87 -8.42
C GLY A 73 -3.27 -5.34 -9.68
N ALA A 74 -1.95 -5.25 -9.67
CA ALA A 74 -1.18 -4.87 -10.84
C ALA A 74 -1.25 -5.92 -11.95
N ILE A 75 -0.98 -7.18 -11.61
CA ILE A 75 -1.04 -8.29 -12.58
C ILE A 75 -2.43 -8.37 -13.23
N MET A 76 -3.48 -8.22 -12.44
CA MET A 76 -4.85 -8.19 -12.96
C MET A 76 -5.12 -6.96 -13.81
N GLY A 77 -4.58 -5.80 -13.41
CA GLY A 77 -4.68 -4.55 -14.17
C GLY A 77 -4.01 -4.62 -15.53
N ALA A 78 -2.86 -5.27 -15.62
CA ALA A 78 -2.09 -5.44 -16.85
C ALA A 78 -2.88 -6.05 -18.00
N LYS A 79 -3.79 -6.97 -17.68
CA LYS A 79 -4.65 -7.60 -18.68
C LYS A 79 -5.48 -6.60 -19.49
N PHE A 80 -5.70 -5.40 -18.95
CA PHE A 80 -6.45 -4.33 -19.60
C PHE A 80 -5.59 -3.42 -20.50
N GLY A 81 -4.29 -3.69 -20.60
CA GLY A 81 -3.38 -2.94 -21.46
C GLY A 81 -2.97 -1.58 -20.88
N VAL A 82 -2.62 -0.65 -21.77
CA VAL A 82 -2.03 0.66 -21.43
C VAL A 82 -2.90 1.52 -20.53
N ALA A 83 -4.22 1.39 -20.59
CA ALA A 83 -5.14 2.12 -19.72
C ALA A 83 -4.84 1.92 -18.22
N SER A 84 -4.33 0.75 -17.85
CA SER A 84 -3.94 0.42 -16.48
C SER A 84 -2.80 1.30 -15.96
N PHE A 85 -1.79 1.56 -16.78
CA PHE A 85 -0.66 2.43 -16.39
C PHE A 85 -1.09 3.85 -16.08
N LEU A 86 -2.00 4.41 -16.90
CA LEU A 86 -2.54 5.74 -16.65
C LEU A 86 -3.26 5.79 -15.29
N TRP A 87 -4.08 4.78 -15.01
CA TRP A 87 -4.80 4.73 -13.74
C TRP A 87 -3.88 4.51 -12.54
N ILE A 88 -2.85 3.65 -12.67
CA ILE A 88 -1.84 3.47 -11.63
C ILE A 88 -1.16 4.80 -11.30
N VAL A 89 -0.69 5.53 -12.32
CA VAL A 89 0.04 6.79 -12.11
C VAL A 89 -0.88 7.88 -11.57
N LEU A 90 -1.97 8.16 -12.27
CA LEU A 90 -2.89 9.25 -11.88
C LEU A 90 -3.63 8.92 -10.59
N GLY A 91 -4.07 7.67 -10.42
CA GLY A 91 -4.71 7.21 -9.19
C GLY A 91 -3.79 7.30 -7.97
N SER A 92 -2.52 6.94 -8.12
CA SER A 92 -1.55 7.05 -7.02
C SER A 92 -1.22 8.50 -6.68
N ILE A 93 -1.04 9.37 -7.68
CA ILE A 93 -0.72 10.78 -7.45
C ILE A 93 -1.91 11.52 -6.83
N PHE A 94 -3.08 11.46 -7.47
CA PHE A 94 -4.21 12.32 -7.09
C PHE A 94 -5.10 11.72 -6.01
N ALA A 95 -5.34 10.42 -6.02
CA ALA A 95 -6.20 9.77 -5.04
C ALA A 95 -5.41 9.14 -3.89
N GLY A 96 -4.48 8.23 -4.17
CA GLY A 96 -3.74 7.48 -3.15
C GLY A 96 -2.94 8.38 -2.22
N ALA A 97 -2.09 9.24 -2.79
CA ALA A 97 -1.25 10.14 -2.00
C ALA A 97 -2.07 11.12 -1.16
N THR A 98 -3.17 11.67 -1.72
CA THR A 98 -4.06 12.56 -0.98
C THR A 98 -4.76 11.85 0.16
N HIS A 99 -5.30 10.65 -0.12
CA HIS A 99 -5.96 9.82 0.89
C HIS A 99 -5.01 9.49 2.05
N ASP A 100 -3.80 9.04 1.74
CA ASP A 100 -2.84 8.61 2.76
C ASP A 100 -2.33 9.78 3.58
N PHE A 101 -2.04 10.90 2.94
CA PHE A 101 -1.64 12.11 3.61
C PHE A 101 -2.76 12.64 4.52
N LEU A 102 -4.00 12.71 4.00
CA LEU A 102 -5.16 13.20 4.74
C LEU A 102 -5.48 12.33 5.95
N SER A 103 -5.56 11.02 5.76
CA SER A 103 -5.87 10.07 6.84
C SER A 103 -4.81 10.10 7.94
N GLY A 104 -3.53 10.16 7.56
CA GLY A 104 -2.42 10.29 8.49
C GLY A 104 -2.42 11.62 9.25
N MET A 105 -2.60 12.75 8.55
CA MET A 105 -2.63 14.08 9.17
C MET A 105 -3.83 14.30 10.08
N LEU A 106 -5.02 13.85 9.67
CA LEU A 106 -6.21 13.92 10.52
C LEU A 106 -6.02 13.10 11.80
N SER A 107 -5.51 11.88 11.66
CA SER A 107 -5.19 11.05 12.83
C SER A 107 -4.18 11.73 13.74
N LEU A 108 -3.10 12.27 13.18
CA LEU A 108 -2.05 12.95 13.93
C LEU A 108 -2.60 14.14 14.74
N ARG A 109 -3.52 14.91 14.15
CA ARG A 109 -4.16 16.09 14.79
C ARG A 109 -5.27 15.74 15.75
N HIS A 110 -5.80 14.52 15.69
CA HIS A 110 -6.82 14.00 16.59
C HIS A 110 -6.27 12.84 17.42
N ASP A 111 -5.11 13.06 18.03
CA ASP A 111 -4.55 12.16 19.04
C ASP A 111 -4.33 10.70 18.60
N GLY A 112 -4.15 10.48 17.31
CA GLY A 112 -3.96 9.14 16.75
C GLY A 112 -5.27 8.35 16.60
N GLU A 113 -6.41 9.01 16.48
CA GLU A 113 -7.72 8.35 16.25
C GLU A 113 -7.71 7.52 14.97
N SER A 114 -8.42 6.39 15.01
CA SER A 114 -8.63 5.54 13.83
C SER A 114 -9.58 6.19 12.83
N LEU A 115 -9.58 5.72 11.58
CA LEU A 115 -10.44 6.27 10.54
C LEU A 115 -11.94 6.26 10.90
N PRO A 116 -12.53 5.19 11.48
CA PRO A 116 -13.92 5.22 11.90
C PRO A 116 -14.22 6.28 12.97
N GLU A 117 -13.28 6.53 13.89
CA GLU A 117 -13.43 7.57 14.92
C GLU A 117 -13.41 8.97 14.28
N LEU A 118 -12.48 9.21 13.36
CA LEU A 118 -12.41 10.45 12.60
C LEU A 118 -13.70 10.70 11.79
N ILE A 119 -14.20 9.68 11.11
CA ILE A 119 -15.47 9.78 10.39
C ILE A 119 -16.61 10.11 11.34
N GLY A 120 -16.65 9.48 12.52
CA GLY A 120 -17.63 9.78 13.54
C GLY A 120 -17.60 11.23 14.03
N ARG A 121 -16.41 11.81 14.12
CA ARG A 121 -16.22 13.20 14.53
C ARG A 121 -16.78 14.20 13.50
N TYR A 122 -16.62 13.94 12.21
CA TYR A 122 -17.01 14.85 11.13
C TYR A 122 -18.41 14.57 10.56
N LEU A 123 -18.81 13.31 10.49
CA LEU A 123 -20.06 12.88 9.85
C LEU A 123 -21.12 12.34 10.84
N GLY A 124 -20.77 12.25 12.11
CA GLY A 124 -21.68 11.82 13.16
C GLY A 124 -21.66 10.33 13.48
N ASN A 125 -22.37 9.97 14.57
CA ASN A 125 -22.27 8.63 15.16
C ASN A 125 -22.81 7.51 14.26
N ASN A 126 -23.83 7.77 13.45
CA ASN A 126 -24.39 6.74 12.55
C ASN A 126 -23.36 6.29 11.51
N PHE A 127 -22.64 7.24 10.92
CA PHE A 127 -21.55 6.93 9.99
C PHE A 127 -20.38 6.24 10.68
N LYS A 128 -20.07 6.59 11.93
CA LYS A 128 -19.08 5.90 12.75
C LYS A 128 -19.42 4.42 12.92
N GLN A 129 -20.64 4.09 13.29
CA GLN A 129 -21.06 2.69 13.49
C GLN A 129 -21.06 1.91 12.17
N PHE A 130 -21.54 2.54 11.10
CA PHE A 130 -21.45 1.95 9.76
C PHE A 130 -19.99 1.63 9.39
N MET A 131 -19.10 2.60 9.54
CA MET A 131 -17.66 2.40 9.22
C MET A 131 -16.98 1.38 10.11
N ARG A 132 -17.35 1.29 11.39
CA ARG A 132 -16.86 0.22 12.27
C ARG A 132 -17.27 -1.16 11.78
N GLY A 133 -18.55 -1.34 11.45
CA GLY A 133 -19.05 -2.60 10.88
C GLY A 133 -18.35 -2.95 9.56
N PHE A 134 -18.24 -1.96 8.65
CA PHE A 134 -17.53 -2.12 7.39
C PHE A 134 -16.06 -2.51 7.61
N THR A 135 -15.35 -1.84 8.53
CA THR A 135 -13.95 -2.14 8.83
C THR A 135 -13.79 -3.57 9.38
N VAL A 136 -14.69 -4.04 10.22
CA VAL A 136 -14.64 -5.43 10.73
C VAL A 136 -14.78 -6.43 9.59
N ILE A 137 -15.77 -6.25 8.70
CA ILE A 137 -15.96 -7.11 7.54
C ILE A 137 -14.71 -7.06 6.63
N LEU A 138 -14.21 -5.86 6.35
CA LEU A 138 -13.00 -5.67 5.55
C LEU A 138 -11.81 -6.42 6.13
N MET A 139 -11.57 -6.31 7.43
CA MET A 139 -10.44 -6.98 8.10
C MET A 139 -10.56 -8.50 8.09
N ILE A 140 -11.78 -9.05 8.19
CA ILE A 140 -12.02 -10.49 8.05
C ILE A 140 -11.67 -10.95 6.62
N LEU A 141 -12.13 -10.23 5.61
CA LEU A 141 -11.83 -10.55 4.20
C LEU A 141 -10.35 -10.42 3.89
N VAL A 142 -9.70 -9.37 4.38
CA VAL A 142 -8.24 -9.20 4.26
C VAL A 142 -7.49 -10.35 4.93
N GLY A 143 -7.89 -10.73 6.15
CA GLY A 143 -7.32 -11.88 6.85
C GLY A 143 -7.43 -13.18 6.04
N ALA A 144 -8.59 -13.44 5.44
CA ALA A 144 -8.80 -14.58 4.58
C ALA A 144 -7.85 -14.60 3.36
N VAL A 145 -7.67 -13.45 2.70
CA VAL A 145 -6.75 -13.32 1.55
C VAL A 145 -5.30 -13.54 1.97
N PHE A 146 -4.89 -13.01 3.12
CA PHE A 146 -3.53 -13.18 3.64
C PHE A 146 -3.25 -14.61 4.14
N VAL A 147 -4.27 -15.40 4.43
CA VAL A 147 -4.10 -16.84 4.69
C VAL A 147 -4.06 -17.61 3.36
N ALA A 148 -5.03 -17.39 2.49
CA ALA A 148 -5.19 -18.18 1.26
C ALA A 148 -4.07 -17.90 0.23
N GLY A 149 -3.60 -16.66 0.12
CA GLY A 149 -2.56 -16.27 -0.83
C GLY A 149 -1.24 -17.01 -0.63
N PRO A 150 -0.58 -16.87 0.53
CA PRO A 150 0.64 -17.61 0.84
C PRO A 150 0.45 -19.12 0.78
N ALA A 151 -0.67 -19.64 1.26
CA ALA A 151 -0.97 -21.06 1.20
C ALA A 151 -1.03 -21.60 -0.24
N GLY A 152 -1.67 -20.86 -1.14
CA GLY A 152 -1.73 -21.21 -2.56
C GLY A 152 -0.38 -21.14 -3.27
N LEU A 153 0.50 -20.22 -2.88
CA LEU A 153 1.86 -20.14 -3.41
C LEU A 153 2.73 -21.32 -2.88
N LEU A 154 2.67 -21.58 -1.58
CA LEU A 154 3.40 -22.69 -0.96
C LEU A 154 2.97 -24.04 -1.54
N ALA A 155 1.68 -24.25 -1.77
CA ALA A 155 1.18 -25.47 -2.38
C ALA A 155 1.74 -25.71 -3.81
N LYS A 156 2.03 -24.64 -4.57
CA LYS A 156 2.67 -24.75 -5.90
C LYS A 156 4.16 -25.06 -5.84
N LEU A 157 4.81 -24.73 -4.72
CA LEU A 157 6.25 -24.94 -4.51
C LEU A 157 6.58 -26.24 -3.80
N THR A 158 5.56 -26.94 -3.28
CA THR A 158 5.70 -28.17 -2.50
C THR A 158 5.09 -29.37 -3.21
N PRO A 159 5.47 -30.61 -2.85
CA PRO A 159 4.87 -31.81 -3.42
C PRO A 159 3.34 -31.89 -3.22
N GLU A 160 2.63 -32.59 -4.10
CA GLU A 160 1.17 -32.64 -4.17
C GLU A 160 0.47 -33.07 -2.86
N TYR A 161 1.13 -33.83 -2.00
CA TYR A 161 0.58 -34.21 -0.68
C TYR A 161 0.53 -33.04 0.34
N LEU A 162 1.23 -31.94 0.08
CA LEU A 162 1.15 -30.67 0.82
C LEU A 162 0.29 -29.68 0.06
N ASP A 163 -0.99 -29.98 -0.01
CA ASP A 163 -1.96 -29.20 -0.75
C ASP A 163 -2.23 -27.81 -0.12
N ALA A 164 -3.07 -27.02 -0.79
CA ALA A 164 -3.44 -25.71 -0.29
C ALA A 164 -4.15 -25.76 1.07
N THR A 165 -4.90 -26.83 1.35
CA THR A 165 -5.59 -27.00 2.63
C THR A 165 -4.62 -27.19 3.79
N PHE A 166 -3.59 -28.01 3.58
CA PHE A 166 -2.51 -28.16 4.57
C PHE A 166 -1.86 -26.82 4.89
N TRP A 167 -1.50 -26.05 3.86
CA TRP A 167 -0.84 -24.75 4.05
C TRP A 167 -1.77 -23.69 4.65
N ILE A 168 -3.06 -23.70 4.34
CA ILE A 168 -4.05 -22.83 5.01
C ILE A 168 -4.04 -23.06 6.52
N ILE A 169 -4.05 -24.32 6.95
CA ILE A 169 -4.02 -24.66 8.38
C ILE A 169 -2.70 -24.19 9.03
N VAL A 170 -1.57 -24.45 8.40
CA VAL A 170 -0.26 -24.03 8.90
C VAL A 170 -0.15 -22.51 9.03
N VAL A 171 -0.54 -21.77 7.99
CA VAL A 171 -0.50 -20.29 8.00
C VAL A 171 -1.48 -19.73 9.04
N PHE A 172 -2.66 -20.31 9.17
CA PHE A 172 -3.64 -19.88 10.16
C PHE A 172 -3.15 -20.11 11.60
N ILE A 173 -2.56 -21.27 11.89
CA ILE A 173 -1.94 -21.54 13.20
C ILE A 173 -0.80 -20.56 13.46
N TYR A 174 0.03 -20.28 12.46
CA TYR A 174 1.09 -19.27 12.58
C TYR A 174 0.53 -17.90 12.98
N TYR A 175 -0.56 -17.45 12.37
CA TYR A 175 -1.18 -16.18 12.74
C TYR A 175 -1.77 -16.16 14.15
N ILE A 176 -2.38 -17.26 14.59
CA ILE A 176 -2.84 -17.38 15.98
C ILE A 176 -1.64 -17.26 16.95
N LEU A 177 -0.57 -17.98 16.69
CA LEU A 177 0.64 -17.93 17.52
C LEU A 177 1.28 -16.55 17.50
N ALA A 178 1.37 -15.92 16.32
CA ALA A 178 1.91 -14.58 16.18
C ALA A 178 1.08 -13.51 16.91
N THR A 179 -0.24 -13.71 17.02
CA THR A 179 -1.12 -12.80 17.77
C THR A 179 -0.93 -12.94 19.29
N LEU A 180 -0.55 -14.12 19.77
CA LEU A 180 -0.33 -14.39 21.20
C LEU A 180 1.07 -13.97 21.68
N LEU A 181 2.03 -13.83 20.76
CA LEU A 181 3.40 -13.45 21.09
C LEU A 181 3.54 -11.91 21.16
N PRO A 182 4.39 -11.37 22.05
CA PRO A 182 4.67 -9.94 22.08
C PRO A 182 5.34 -9.50 20.78
N VAL A 183 4.57 -8.84 19.96
CA VAL A 183 4.88 -8.45 18.58
C VAL A 183 6.12 -7.55 18.50
N ASP A 184 6.33 -6.69 19.49
CA ASP A 184 7.37 -5.67 19.50
C ASP A 184 8.80 -6.21 19.41
N LYS A 185 9.07 -7.36 20.03
CA LYS A 185 10.42 -7.95 20.04
C LYS A 185 10.76 -8.70 18.75
N ILE A 186 9.77 -9.26 18.09
CA ILE A 186 9.95 -10.06 16.87
C ILE A 186 9.85 -9.14 15.64
N ILE A 187 8.78 -8.38 15.53
CA ILE A 187 8.54 -7.48 14.41
C ILE A 187 9.64 -6.42 14.32
N GLY A 188 10.01 -5.78 15.41
CA GLY A 188 11.04 -4.74 15.39
C GLY A 188 12.42 -5.19 14.91
N LYS A 189 12.75 -6.48 14.96
CA LYS A 189 14.00 -7.05 14.49
C LYS A 189 13.90 -7.67 13.09
N ILE A 190 12.80 -8.32 12.78
CA ILE A 190 12.61 -9.10 11.55
C ILE A 190 12.07 -8.24 10.41
N TYR A 191 11.25 -7.23 10.69
CA TYR A 191 10.68 -6.35 9.68
C TYR A 191 11.72 -5.67 8.77
N PRO A 192 12.82 -5.11 9.28
CA PRO A 192 13.83 -4.55 8.40
C PRO A 192 14.43 -5.57 7.41
N LEU A 193 14.56 -6.83 7.82
CA LEU A 193 15.06 -7.89 6.95
C LEU A 193 14.07 -8.18 5.81
N PHE A 194 12.78 -8.28 6.11
CA PHE A 194 11.75 -8.46 5.08
C PHE A 194 11.63 -7.26 4.15
N ALA A 195 11.78 -6.04 4.67
CA ALA A 195 11.80 -4.84 3.84
C ALA A 195 12.97 -4.83 2.85
N ILE A 196 14.16 -5.22 3.31
CA ILE A 196 15.35 -5.35 2.45
C ILE A 196 15.12 -6.45 1.41
N ALA A 197 14.57 -7.60 1.81
CA ALA A 197 14.26 -8.69 0.88
C ALA A 197 13.25 -8.26 -0.20
N LEU A 198 12.20 -7.51 0.19
CA LEU A 198 11.21 -6.97 -0.74
C LEU A 198 11.83 -5.95 -1.71
N LEU A 199 12.64 -5.03 -1.20
CA LEU A 199 13.38 -4.08 -2.05
C LEU A 199 14.34 -4.79 -3.00
N PHE A 200 15.04 -5.83 -2.52
CA PHE A 200 15.92 -6.62 -3.36
C PHE A 200 15.14 -7.35 -4.47
N MET A 201 13.98 -7.88 -4.15
CA MET A 201 13.08 -8.49 -5.13
C MET A 201 12.63 -7.46 -6.18
N ALA A 202 12.15 -6.28 -5.74
CA ALA A 202 11.72 -5.21 -6.63
C ALA A 202 12.86 -4.76 -7.58
N VAL A 203 14.04 -4.49 -7.03
CA VAL A 203 15.21 -4.13 -7.84
C VAL A 203 15.61 -5.27 -8.78
N GLY A 204 15.56 -6.53 -8.32
CA GLY A 204 15.86 -7.70 -9.14
C GLY A 204 14.92 -7.84 -10.33
N ILE A 205 13.61 -7.67 -10.12
CA ILE A 205 12.61 -7.68 -11.19
C ILE A 205 12.88 -6.53 -12.17
N LEU A 206 13.13 -5.32 -11.68
CA LEU A 206 13.44 -4.17 -12.52
C LEU A 206 14.67 -4.43 -13.40
N VAL A 207 15.74 -4.95 -12.83
CA VAL A 207 16.94 -5.32 -13.58
C VAL A 207 16.64 -6.37 -14.64
N MET A 208 15.87 -7.41 -14.30
CA MET A 208 15.48 -8.46 -15.25
C MET A 208 14.60 -7.92 -16.39
N LEU A 209 13.72 -6.95 -16.13
CA LEU A 209 12.96 -6.26 -17.17
C LEU A 209 13.88 -5.51 -18.14
N PHE A 210 14.90 -4.83 -17.65
CA PHE A 210 15.87 -4.14 -18.51
C PHE A 210 16.73 -5.11 -19.32
N ILE A 211 17.06 -6.28 -18.78
CA ILE A 211 17.85 -7.29 -19.47
C ILE A 211 17.03 -8.01 -20.53
N ASN A 212 15.83 -8.49 -20.16
CA ASN A 212 15.01 -9.34 -21.02
C ASN A 212 14.15 -8.54 -22.01
N GLN A 213 13.89 -7.26 -21.75
CA GLN A 213 13.13 -6.34 -22.60
C GLN A 213 11.87 -6.99 -23.20
N PRO A 214 10.94 -7.51 -22.37
CA PRO A 214 9.70 -8.10 -22.87
C PRO A 214 8.91 -7.09 -23.71
N PRO A 215 8.16 -7.52 -24.72
CA PRO A 215 7.31 -6.63 -25.51
C PRO A 215 6.20 -6.08 -24.61
N LEU A 216 6.28 -4.79 -24.30
CA LEU A 216 5.24 -4.09 -23.55
C LEU A 216 4.41 -3.23 -24.49
N PRO A 217 3.10 -3.12 -24.25
CA PRO A 217 2.24 -2.27 -25.06
C PRO A 217 2.66 -0.82 -24.91
N GLU A 218 2.66 -0.07 -26.01
CA GLU A 218 2.98 1.35 -26.03
C GLU A 218 1.76 2.21 -25.78
N ILE A 219 1.97 3.40 -25.18
CA ILE A 219 0.89 4.39 -25.01
C ILE A 219 0.32 4.80 -26.38
N THR A 220 1.13 4.74 -27.42
CA THR A 220 0.77 5.01 -28.81
C THR A 220 -0.15 3.97 -29.42
N ASP A 221 -0.19 2.74 -28.88
CA ASP A 221 -1.07 1.66 -29.33
C ASP A 221 -2.55 1.88 -28.97
N GLY A 222 -2.81 2.97 -28.25
CA GLY A 222 -4.14 3.38 -27.83
C GLY A 222 -4.55 2.78 -26.46
N LEU A 223 -5.70 3.27 -25.99
CA LEU A 223 -6.27 2.85 -24.70
C LEU A 223 -7.29 1.71 -24.88
N SER A 224 -7.09 0.86 -25.87
CA SER A 224 -7.98 -0.26 -26.15
C SER A 224 -7.93 -1.30 -25.03
N ASN A 225 -9.07 -1.93 -24.79
CA ASN A 225 -9.19 -3.02 -23.84
C ASN A 225 -8.55 -4.29 -24.42
N THR A 226 -7.48 -4.78 -23.81
CA THR A 226 -6.79 -6.01 -24.22
C THR A 226 -7.12 -7.20 -23.32
N HIS A 227 -8.10 -7.08 -22.43
CA HIS A 227 -8.41 -8.12 -21.46
C HIS A 227 -8.84 -9.43 -22.17
N PRO A 228 -8.15 -10.57 -21.94
CA PRO A 228 -8.43 -11.83 -22.63
C PRO A 228 -9.85 -12.36 -22.45
N GLY A 229 -10.46 -12.08 -21.32
CA GLY A 229 -11.84 -12.45 -21.00
C GLY A 229 -12.88 -11.39 -21.36
N GLY A 230 -12.52 -10.33 -22.09
CA GLY A 230 -13.44 -9.29 -22.52
C GLY A 230 -14.08 -8.48 -21.38
N LEU A 231 -13.50 -8.50 -20.18
CA LEU A 231 -14.04 -7.74 -19.05
C LEU A 231 -13.94 -6.22 -19.32
N PRO A 232 -14.96 -5.43 -18.94
CA PRO A 232 -14.97 -3.99 -19.22
C PRO A 232 -13.89 -3.26 -18.40
N ILE A 233 -13.29 -2.24 -19.01
CA ILE A 233 -12.33 -1.36 -18.31
C ILE A 233 -12.98 -0.76 -17.08
N PHE A 234 -14.17 -0.16 -17.22
CA PHE A 234 -14.92 0.38 -16.09
C PHE A 234 -16.06 -0.59 -15.71
N PRO A 235 -16.21 -0.97 -14.43
CA PRO A 235 -15.38 -0.56 -13.27
C PRO A 235 -14.22 -1.52 -12.96
N ILE A 236 -14.09 -2.67 -13.66
CA ILE A 236 -13.29 -3.82 -13.20
C ILE A 236 -11.79 -3.50 -13.13
N MET A 237 -11.23 -2.86 -14.15
CA MET A 237 -9.83 -2.43 -14.13
C MET A 237 -9.57 -1.49 -12.95
N PHE A 238 -10.45 -0.50 -12.76
CA PHE A 238 -10.30 0.49 -11.70
C PHE A 238 -10.33 -0.16 -10.30
N VAL A 239 -11.27 -1.09 -10.08
CA VAL A 239 -11.36 -1.82 -8.80
C VAL A 239 -10.14 -2.71 -8.58
N SER A 240 -9.69 -3.43 -9.60
CA SER A 240 -8.53 -4.33 -9.51
C SER A 240 -7.25 -3.56 -9.16
N ILE A 241 -7.01 -2.44 -9.83
CA ILE A 241 -5.83 -1.60 -9.60
C ILE A 241 -5.96 -0.82 -8.29
N ALA A 242 -7.16 -0.39 -7.91
CA ALA A 242 -7.38 0.29 -6.63
C ALA A 242 -6.97 -0.59 -5.44
N CYS A 243 -7.15 -1.90 -5.53
CA CYS A 243 -6.63 -2.83 -4.54
C CYS A 243 -5.09 -2.75 -4.42
N GLY A 244 -4.43 -2.42 -5.51
CA GLY A 244 -2.99 -2.21 -5.58
C GLY A 244 -2.53 -0.81 -5.18
N ALA A 245 -2.95 0.20 -5.91
CA ALA A 245 -2.46 1.58 -5.80
C ALA A 245 -3.13 2.39 -4.70
N ILE A 246 -4.41 2.11 -4.39
CA ILE A 246 -5.23 2.87 -3.44
C ILE A 246 -5.90 1.87 -2.49
N SER A 247 -5.13 1.00 -1.90
CA SER A 247 -5.66 -0.08 -1.04
C SER A 247 -6.41 0.48 0.17
N GLY A 248 -7.58 -0.05 0.47
CA GLY A 248 -8.30 0.25 1.71
C GLY A 248 -7.51 -0.06 2.98
N PHE A 249 -6.46 -0.86 2.86
CA PHE A 249 -5.51 -1.12 3.93
C PHE A 249 -4.72 0.14 4.33
N HIS A 250 -4.49 1.06 3.41
CA HIS A 250 -3.89 2.37 3.70
C HIS A 250 -4.72 3.17 4.71
N ALA A 251 -6.04 3.12 4.61
CA ALA A 251 -6.93 3.81 5.53
C ALA A 251 -6.79 3.37 6.99
N THR A 252 -6.40 2.12 7.22
CA THR A 252 -6.14 1.61 8.58
C THR A 252 -4.70 1.83 9.02
N GLN A 253 -3.74 1.71 8.12
CA GLN A 253 -2.32 1.79 8.45
C GLN A 253 -1.80 3.23 8.61
N SER A 254 -2.23 4.17 7.76
CA SER A 254 -1.78 5.56 7.85
C SER A 254 -2.09 6.21 9.20
N PRO A 255 -3.29 6.06 9.79
CA PRO A 255 -3.57 6.52 11.14
C PRO A 255 -2.70 5.86 12.22
N LEU A 256 -2.45 4.56 12.11
CA LEU A 256 -1.63 3.83 13.09
C LEU A 256 -0.19 4.33 13.09
N MET A 257 0.38 4.56 11.91
CA MET A 257 1.75 5.05 11.80
C MET A 257 1.87 6.53 12.17
N ALA A 258 0.80 7.31 11.98
CA ALA A 258 0.75 8.71 12.42
C ALA A 258 1.03 8.86 13.92
N ARG A 259 0.59 7.89 14.75
CA ARG A 259 0.85 7.87 16.19
C ARG A 259 2.34 7.86 16.55
N CYS A 260 3.19 7.40 15.66
CA CYS A 260 4.63 7.26 15.88
C CYS A 260 5.45 8.40 15.28
N MET A 261 4.83 9.34 14.56
CA MET A 261 5.55 10.46 13.93
C MET A 261 5.98 11.52 14.94
N LYS A 262 7.25 11.94 14.83
CA LYS A 262 7.83 12.95 15.71
C LYS A 262 7.42 14.40 15.37
N SER A 263 6.99 14.69 14.15
CA SER A 263 6.58 16.01 13.70
C SER A 263 5.72 15.90 12.44
N GLU A 264 4.79 16.84 12.26
CA GLU A 264 3.95 16.95 11.05
C GLU A 264 4.77 17.11 9.77
N LYS A 265 5.97 17.67 9.81
CA LYS A 265 6.86 17.83 8.63
C LYS A 265 7.24 16.50 7.97
N TYR A 266 7.12 15.39 8.70
CA TYR A 266 7.42 14.05 8.17
C TYR A 266 6.21 13.36 7.55
N ALA A 267 5.03 13.97 7.60
CA ALA A 267 3.81 13.38 7.06
C ALA A 267 3.93 13.09 5.55
N ARG A 268 4.43 14.03 4.74
CA ARG A 268 4.61 13.80 3.31
C ARG A 268 5.66 12.71 3.01
N PRO A 269 6.89 12.74 3.57
CA PRO A 269 7.84 11.65 3.36
C PRO A 269 7.33 10.28 3.82
N VAL A 270 6.51 10.23 4.86
CA VAL A 270 5.97 8.98 5.37
C VAL A 270 4.74 8.52 4.59
N SER A 271 3.77 9.41 4.30
CA SER A 271 2.48 9.03 3.74
C SER A 271 2.41 9.08 2.22
N VAL A 272 3.20 9.94 1.56
CA VAL A 272 3.14 10.10 0.10
C VAL A 272 4.24 9.31 -0.61
N SER A 273 5.44 9.26 -0.02
CA SER A 273 6.60 8.62 -0.68
C SER A 273 6.38 7.15 -0.93
N TYR A 274 5.83 6.40 0.04
CA TYR A 274 5.62 4.97 -0.14
C TYR A 274 4.51 4.66 -1.14
N THR A 275 3.46 5.51 -1.23
CA THR A 275 2.41 5.37 -2.23
C THR A 275 2.97 5.51 -3.65
N HIS A 276 3.84 6.49 -3.85
CA HIS A 276 4.50 6.70 -5.14
C HIS A 276 5.54 5.63 -5.47
N LEU A 277 6.34 5.22 -4.50
CA LEU A 277 7.32 4.15 -4.69
C LEU A 277 6.63 2.85 -5.07
N ARG A 278 5.54 2.52 -4.38
CA ARG A 278 4.75 1.34 -4.66
C ARG A 278 4.06 1.38 -6.03
N ALA A 279 3.54 2.51 -6.45
CA ALA A 279 2.98 2.67 -7.79
C ALA A 279 4.02 2.39 -8.88
N HIS A 280 5.31 2.59 -8.57
CA HIS A 280 6.42 2.24 -9.44
C HIS A 280 6.70 0.73 -9.47
N GLU A 281 6.54 0.04 -8.34
CA GLU A 281 6.74 -1.41 -8.27
C GLU A 281 5.62 -2.20 -8.97
N THR A 282 4.43 -1.60 -9.06
CA THR A 282 3.24 -2.23 -9.64
C THR A 282 3.40 -2.68 -11.10
N PRO A 283 4.07 -1.95 -12.00
CA PRO A 283 4.29 -2.38 -13.38
C PRO A 283 5.35 -3.46 -13.55
N GLU A 284 6.19 -3.66 -12.55
CA GLU A 284 7.31 -4.62 -12.64
C GLU A 284 6.84 -6.08 -12.64
N HIS A 285 5.59 -6.31 -12.30
CA HIS A 285 4.96 -7.62 -12.29
C HIS A 285 4.11 -7.91 -13.55
N LEU A 286 4.11 -6.99 -14.52
CA LEU A 286 3.44 -7.11 -15.81
C LEU A 286 4.36 -7.72 -16.86
#